data_60b64c6e00c6509d4da8d4fbc04fc1a6
#
_entry.id   60b64c6e00c6509d4da8d4fbc04fc1a6
#
_cell.length_a   1.000
_cell.length_b   1.000
_cell.length_c   1.000
_cell.angle_alpha   90.00
_cell.angle_beta   90.00
_cell.angle_gamma   90.00
#
_symmetry.space_group_name_H-M   'P 1'
#
loop_
_entity.id
_entity.type
_entity.pdbx_description
1 polymer ?
#
loop_
_entity_poly.entity_id
_entity_poly.type
_entity_poly.pdbx_seq_one_letter_code
_entity_poly.pdbx_strand_id
1 'polypeptide(L)'
;MASKGQTVSSWARYLKASCLLYHVAAMVRVEDVDDIPFWQSVLSATCSGKRFKFLPYSQKGSNTHVTGKSYLLKYVSQADSRLLIAIDSDFDYLRGNPKMSASPYLLQTYTYSWENHYCYAQSLQHQWQTAYNDPFDFGVFLSNLSQVVYLPLVILLIHKIQKKGGITLGLLESRILRHQPNSKALLDDNGSQLLSEIREDVDSRIVKLNKLKQSTLSKYQQAFRRLGLTEENAYL
;
A
#
# COMPACT_ATOMS: atom_id res chain seq x y z
N MET A 1 24.10 13.45 -14.15
CA MET A 1 25.12 12.36 -14.08
C MET A 1 25.68 12.33 -12.66
N ALA A 2 25.34 11.33 -11.85
CA ALA A 2 26.03 11.14 -10.58
C ALA A 2 27.37 10.46 -10.85
N SER A 3 28.48 11.09 -10.49
CA SER A 3 29.80 10.51 -10.63
C SER A 3 29.91 9.25 -9.77
N LYS A 4 30.60 8.21 -10.28
CA LYS A 4 30.98 7.02 -9.51
C LYS A 4 31.67 7.50 -8.22
N GLY A 5 31.01 7.37 -7.05
CA GLY A 5 31.61 7.69 -5.75
C GLY A 5 30.77 8.56 -4.81
N GLN A 6 29.59 9.05 -5.22
CA GLN A 6 28.72 9.78 -4.29
C GLN A 6 28.06 8.81 -3.30
N THR A 7 28.29 9.02 -2.01
CA THR A 7 27.63 8.29 -0.94
C THR A 7 26.19 8.77 -0.75
N VAL A 8 25.33 7.93 -0.12
CA VAL A 8 23.96 8.32 0.25
C VAL A 8 23.96 9.63 1.06
N SER A 9 24.92 9.80 1.97
CA SER A 9 25.06 11.00 2.80
C SER A 9 25.40 12.26 2.00
N SER A 10 26.32 12.19 1.02
CA SER A 10 26.65 13.34 0.19
C SER A 10 25.50 13.76 -0.71
N TRP A 11 24.77 12.78 -1.25
CA TRP A 11 23.58 13.06 -2.05
C TRP A 11 22.45 13.67 -1.22
N ALA A 12 22.20 13.14 -0.01
CA ALA A 12 21.21 13.70 0.90
C ALA A 12 21.53 15.17 1.25
N ARG A 13 22.80 15.50 1.54
CA ARG A 13 23.23 16.90 1.78
C ARG A 13 22.97 17.80 0.58
N TYR A 14 23.28 17.33 -0.62
CA TYR A 14 23.01 18.07 -1.86
C TYR A 14 21.50 18.34 -2.01
N LEU A 15 20.64 17.35 -1.82
CA LEU A 15 19.19 17.51 -1.91
C LEU A 15 18.66 18.54 -0.92
N LYS A 16 19.11 18.48 0.35
CA LYS A 16 18.71 19.46 1.39
C LYS A 16 19.16 20.89 1.06
N ALA A 17 20.37 21.07 0.54
CA ALA A 17 20.85 22.37 0.09
C ALA A 17 20.04 22.89 -1.11
N SER A 18 19.60 22.00 -1.99
CA SER A 18 18.82 22.35 -3.18
C SER A 18 17.43 22.92 -2.85
N CYS A 19 16.92 22.75 -1.62
CA CYS A 19 15.68 23.39 -1.19
C CYS A 19 15.70 24.90 -1.36
N LEU A 20 16.85 25.54 -1.10
CA LEU A 20 17.03 26.99 -1.30
C LEU A 20 16.95 27.36 -2.80
N LEU A 21 17.60 26.58 -3.64
CA LEU A 21 17.63 26.81 -5.10
C LEU A 21 16.21 26.71 -5.71
N TYR A 22 15.42 25.74 -5.26
CA TYR A 22 14.06 25.52 -5.78
C TYR A 22 12.97 26.29 -5.03
N HIS A 23 13.33 27.06 -3.99
CA HIS A 23 12.40 27.77 -3.13
C HIS A 23 11.29 26.87 -2.60
N VAL A 24 11.66 25.70 -2.06
CA VAL A 24 10.74 24.68 -1.50
C VAL A 24 11.06 24.40 -0.04
N ALA A 25 10.04 23.96 0.70
CA ALA A 25 10.20 23.57 2.11
C ALA A 25 11.01 22.28 2.25
N ALA A 26 10.78 21.34 1.36
CA ALA A 26 11.52 20.08 1.35
C ALA A 26 11.59 19.47 -0.06
N MET A 27 12.63 18.65 -0.24
CA MET A 27 12.72 17.68 -1.32
C MET A 27 12.03 16.40 -0.86
N VAL A 28 11.17 15.82 -1.69
CA VAL A 28 10.44 14.58 -1.41
C VAL A 28 10.89 13.50 -2.38
N ARG A 29 11.48 12.43 -1.84
CA ARG A 29 11.85 11.26 -2.64
C ARG A 29 10.67 10.30 -2.69
N VAL A 30 10.26 9.93 -3.90
CA VAL A 30 9.18 8.96 -4.17
C VAL A 30 9.72 7.79 -4.98
N GLU A 31 9.00 6.66 -5.01
CA GLU A 31 9.43 5.46 -5.73
C GLU A 31 9.33 5.65 -7.24
N ASP A 32 8.22 6.20 -7.73
CA ASP A 32 8.01 6.48 -9.15
C ASP A 32 7.35 7.85 -9.37
N VAL A 33 7.24 8.23 -10.65
CA VAL A 33 6.57 9.45 -11.08
C VAL A 33 5.06 9.40 -10.79
N ASP A 34 4.47 8.21 -10.83
CA ASP A 34 3.05 7.99 -10.62
C ASP A 34 2.63 8.19 -9.15
N ASP A 35 3.57 8.11 -8.20
CA ASP A 35 3.35 8.40 -6.78
C ASP A 35 3.19 9.90 -6.49
N ILE A 36 3.68 10.76 -7.38
CA ILE A 36 3.77 12.21 -7.15
C ILE A 36 2.40 12.84 -6.88
N PRO A 37 1.34 12.57 -7.68
CA PRO A 37 0.03 13.20 -7.48
C PRO A 37 -0.55 12.89 -6.10
N PHE A 38 -0.43 11.64 -5.65
CA PHE A 38 -0.91 11.22 -4.34
C PHE A 38 -0.18 11.96 -3.20
N TRP A 39 1.15 11.89 -3.16
CA TRP A 39 1.94 12.52 -2.10
C TRP A 39 1.85 14.05 -2.14
N GLN A 40 1.71 14.64 -3.32
CA GLN A 40 1.47 16.07 -3.47
C GLN A 40 0.13 16.47 -2.85
N SER A 41 -0.93 15.71 -3.07
CA SER A 41 -2.24 15.92 -2.47
C SER A 41 -2.16 15.85 -0.94
N VAL A 42 -1.55 14.79 -0.40
CA VAL A 42 -1.39 14.59 1.05
C VAL A 42 -0.63 15.75 1.70
N LEU A 43 0.52 16.13 1.13
CA LEU A 43 1.35 17.21 1.68
C LEU A 43 0.70 18.60 1.52
N SER A 44 -0.05 18.83 0.45
CA SER A 44 -0.79 20.08 0.27
C SER A 44 -1.92 20.23 1.29
N ALA A 45 -2.62 19.13 1.61
CA ALA A 45 -3.68 19.13 2.60
C ALA A 45 -3.16 19.30 4.04
N THR A 46 -1.98 18.71 4.34
CA THR A 46 -1.43 18.68 5.72
C THR A 46 -0.46 19.81 6.02
N CYS A 47 0.17 20.38 5.00
CA CYS A 47 1.22 21.40 5.13
C CYS A 47 0.87 22.66 4.30
N SER A 48 -0.26 23.31 4.63
CA SER A 48 -0.75 24.48 3.90
C SER A 48 0.32 25.56 3.72
N GLY A 49 0.38 26.13 2.52
CA GLY A 49 1.31 27.21 2.15
C GLY A 49 2.77 26.76 1.92
N LYS A 50 3.10 25.50 2.13
CA LYS A 50 4.45 24.98 1.84
C LYS A 50 4.50 24.37 0.43
N ARG A 51 5.63 24.59 -0.23
CA ARG A 51 5.92 23.97 -1.53
C ARG A 51 6.93 22.86 -1.37
N PHE A 52 6.76 21.80 -2.17
CA PHE A 52 7.61 20.60 -2.17
C PHE A 52 8.13 20.33 -3.57
N LYS A 53 9.34 19.79 -3.67
CA LYS A 53 9.91 19.31 -4.93
C LYS A 53 10.00 17.79 -4.88
N PHE A 54 9.20 17.14 -5.72
CA PHE A 54 9.18 15.69 -5.83
C PHE A 54 10.28 15.21 -6.76
N LEU A 55 10.94 14.13 -6.37
CA LEU A 55 12.02 13.50 -7.09
C LEU A 55 11.76 12.00 -7.18
N PRO A 56 11.17 11.53 -8.28
CA PRO A 56 11.01 10.10 -8.51
C PRO A 56 12.38 9.45 -8.66
N TYR A 57 12.46 8.20 -8.24
CA TYR A 57 13.73 7.49 -8.30
C TYR A 57 14.01 6.86 -9.67
N SER A 58 12.99 6.61 -10.49
CA SER A 58 13.16 6.07 -11.83
C SER A 58 13.84 7.08 -12.75
N GLN A 59 15.12 6.91 -13.02
CA GLN A 59 15.77 7.53 -14.19
C GLN A 59 15.62 6.56 -15.38
N LYS A 60 14.75 6.89 -16.32
CA LYS A 60 14.75 6.24 -17.63
C LYS A 60 16.08 6.58 -18.31
N GLY A 61 16.99 5.61 -18.43
CA GLY A 61 18.15 5.78 -19.33
C GLY A 61 19.51 5.20 -18.96
N SER A 62 19.66 4.37 -17.93
CA SER A 62 20.91 3.61 -17.76
C SER A 62 20.66 2.18 -17.29
N ASN A 63 21.45 1.24 -17.81
CA ASN A 63 21.28 -0.22 -17.65
C ASN A 63 21.50 -0.79 -16.23
N THR A 64 21.45 0.02 -15.19
CA THR A 64 21.59 -0.40 -13.80
C THR A 64 20.58 0.37 -12.94
N HIS A 65 19.33 -0.07 -12.98
CA HIS A 65 18.28 0.51 -12.17
C HIS A 65 18.26 -0.11 -10.78
N VAL A 66 18.78 0.60 -9.79
CA VAL A 66 18.42 0.37 -8.39
C VAL A 66 17.20 1.23 -8.12
N THR A 67 16.04 0.77 -8.55
CA THR A 67 14.74 1.43 -8.35
C THR A 67 14.04 0.85 -7.14
N GLY A 68 13.07 1.61 -6.63
CA GLY A 68 12.11 1.14 -5.63
C GLY A 68 12.51 1.38 -4.18
N LYS A 69 11.57 1.05 -3.33
CA LYS A 69 11.56 1.21 -1.87
C LYS A 69 12.88 0.88 -1.16
N SER A 70 13.51 -0.26 -1.53
CA SER A 70 14.75 -0.71 -0.87
C SER A 70 15.91 0.29 -0.99
N TYR A 71 15.95 1.07 -2.05
CA TYR A 71 16.91 2.14 -2.20
C TYR A 71 16.53 3.39 -1.40
N LEU A 72 15.27 3.79 -1.44
CA LEU A 72 14.77 4.93 -0.67
C LEU A 72 14.97 4.74 0.83
N LEU A 73 14.79 3.52 1.33
CA LEU A 73 15.03 3.17 2.73
C LEU A 73 16.48 3.40 3.20
N LYS A 74 17.46 3.50 2.28
CA LYS A 74 18.83 3.90 2.64
C LYS A 74 18.96 5.36 3.04
N TYR A 75 18.02 6.21 2.63
CA TYR A 75 18.00 7.64 2.96
C TYR A 75 17.29 7.96 4.27
N VAL A 76 16.57 7.01 4.86
CA VAL A 76 15.74 7.24 6.06
C VAL A 76 16.57 7.79 7.21
N SER A 77 17.80 7.31 7.41
CA SER A 77 18.71 7.84 8.42
C SER A 77 19.23 9.26 8.13
N GLN A 78 19.03 9.74 6.92
CA GLN A 78 19.42 11.08 6.48
C GLN A 78 18.20 12.02 6.33
N ALA A 79 16.98 11.49 6.50
CA ALA A 79 15.75 12.27 6.36
C ALA A 79 15.61 13.28 7.52
N ASP A 80 15.12 14.46 7.17
CA ASP A 80 14.79 15.54 8.11
C ASP A 80 13.71 16.46 7.51
N SER A 81 13.46 17.61 8.13
CA SER A 81 12.44 18.57 7.66
C SER A 81 12.66 19.10 6.24
N ARG A 82 13.84 18.92 5.64
CA ARG A 82 14.18 19.34 4.26
C ARG A 82 14.34 18.16 3.29
N LEU A 83 14.33 16.94 3.77
CA LEU A 83 14.38 15.73 2.95
C LEU A 83 13.39 14.70 3.48
N LEU A 84 12.27 14.57 2.81
CA LEU A 84 11.23 13.57 3.10
C LEU A 84 11.40 12.36 2.19
N ILE A 85 11.09 11.20 2.73
CA ILE A 85 11.04 9.94 1.99
C ILE A 85 9.60 9.47 1.98
N ALA A 86 9.02 9.25 0.81
CA ALA A 86 7.63 8.84 0.65
C ALA A 86 7.57 7.51 -0.12
N ILE A 87 6.97 6.50 0.48
CA ILE A 87 6.98 5.12 -0.02
C ILE A 87 5.64 4.42 0.25
N ASP A 88 5.40 3.37 -0.51
CA ASP A 88 4.34 2.43 -0.20
C ASP A 88 4.71 1.50 0.94
N SER A 89 3.73 1.08 1.71
CA SER A 89 3.96 0.18 2.84
C SER A 89 4.31 -1.25 2.39
N ASP A 90 3.72 -1.78 1.33
CA ASP A 90 3.87 -3.19 0.88
C ASP A 90 3.70 -4.21 2.02
N PHE A 91 2.82 -3.92 2.95
CA PHE A 91 2.64 -4.64 4.22
C PHE A 91 3.83 -4.57 5.19
N ASP A 92 4.88 -3.79 4.92
CA ASP A 92 6.05 -3.72 5.81
C ASP A 92 5.68 -3.15 7.18
N TYR A 93 4.74 -2.20 7.24
CA TYR A 93 4.23 -1.69 8.51
C TYR A 93 3.56 -2.81 9.33
N LEU A 94 2.66 -3.58 8.73
CA LEU A 94 1.98 -4.70 9.37
C LEU A 94 2.94 -5.84 9.77
N ARG A 95 4.02 -6.00 9.01
CA ARG A 95 5.07 -7.00 9.30
C ARG A 95 6.04 -6.56 10.41
N GLY A 96 5.88 -5.33 10.92
CA GLY A 96 6.75 -4.79 11.96
C GLY A 96 8.18 -4.51 11.47
N ASN A 97 8.35 -4.11 10.21
CA ASN A 97 9.65 -3.69 9.70
C ASN A 97 10.12 -2.42 10.43
N PRO A 98 11.21 -2.47 11.24
CA PRO A 98 11.62 -1.34 12.06
C PRO A 98 12.04 -0.11 11.23
N LYS A 99 12.35 -0.26 9.97
CA LYS A 99 12.66 0.87 9.08
C LYS A 99 11.45 1.74 8.81
N MET A 100 10.22 1.18 8.91
CA MET A 100 8.99 1.92 8.65
C MET A 100 8.62 2.92 9.76
N SER A 101 9.23 2.81 10.92
CA SER A 101 9.08 3.76 12.05
C SER A 101 10.40 4.44 12.45
N ALA A 102 11.44 4.30 11.64
CA ALA A 102 12.79 4.77 11.99
C ALA A 102 12.94 6.29 11.93
N SER A 103 12.01 7.01 11.28
CA SER A 103 12.08 8.46 11.15
C SER A 103 10.69 9.06 11.00
N PRO A 104 10.40 10.22 11.66
CA PRO A 104 9.16 10.97 11.44
C PRO A 104 9.08 11.62 10.05
N TYR A 105 10.16 11.59 9.29
CA TYR A 105 10.26 12.12 7.92
C TYR A 105 10.14 11.03 6.86
N LEU A 106 9.82 9.81 7.27
CA LEU A 106 9.39 8.72 6.40
C LEU A 106 7.87 8.73 6.33
N LEU A 107 7.35 9.12 5.19
CA LEU A 107 5.93 9.06 4.85
C LEU A 107 5.64 7.68 4.28
N GLN A 108 4.56 7.05 4.70
CA GLN A 108 4.16 5.73 4.20
C GLN A 108 2.64 5.62 4.10
N THR A 109 2.17 4.73 3.24
CA THR A 109 0.73 4.58 2.99
C THR A 109 -0.02 3.86 4.11
N TYR A 110 0.65 3.11 4.98
CA TYR A 110 0.08 2.21 6.00
C TYR A 110 -0.77 1.06 5.44
N THR A 111 -1.49 1.27 4.34
CA THR A 111 -2.13 0.26 3.49
C THR A 111 -1.07 -0.45 2.63
N TYR A 112 -1.48 -1.29 1.65
CA TYR A 112 -0.51 -1.91 0.74
C TYR A 112 0.22 -0.84 -0.10
N SER A 113 -0.53 -0.01 -0.81
CA SER A 113 -0.01 1.03 -1.70
C SER A 113 -0.89 2.29 -1.66
N TRP A 114 -0.48 3.33 -2.38
CA TRP A 114 -1.22 4.59 -2.45
C TRP A 114 -2.57 4.43 -3.19
N GLU A 115 -2.68 3.50 -4.15
CA GLU A 115 -3.92 3.24 -4.87
C GLU A 115 -5.05 2.82 -3.93
N ASN A 116 -4.74 2.10 -2.86
CA ASN A 116 -5.72 1.69 -1.87
C ASN A 116 -6.46 2.89 -1.25
N HIS A 117 -5.81 4.06 -1.16
CA HIS A 117 -6.45 5.28 -0.64
C HIS A 117 -7.55 5.84 -1.54
N TYR A 118 -7.62 5.42 -2.80
CA TYR A 118 -8.73 5.76 -3.71
C TYR A 118 -9.87 4.74 -3.66
N CYS A 119 -9.66 3.58 -3.05
CA CYS A 119 -10.63 2.48 -2.97
C CYS A 119 -11.55 2.57 -1.74
N TYR A 120 -11.65 3.71 -1.07
CA TYR A 120 -12.61 3.89 0.02
C TYR A 120 -14.05 3.88 -0.48
N ALA A 121 -14.90 3.15 0.23
CA ALA A 121 -16.30 2.96 -0.13
C ALA A 121 -17.03 4.27 -0.44
N GLN A 122 -16.85 5.30 0.40
CA GLN A 122 -17.48 6.61 0.20
C GLN A 122 -17.03 7.30 -1.09
N SER A 123 -15.72 7.23 -1.43
CA SER A 123 -15.19 7.82 -2.65
C SER A 123 -15.71 7.11 -3.89
N LEU A 124 -15.72 5.77 -3.87
CA LEU A 124 -16.27 4.96 -4.95
C LEU A 124 -17.77 5.16 -5.12
N GLN A 125 -18.52 5.21 -4.01
CA GLN A 125 -19.96 5.45 -4.03
C GLN A 125 -20.30 6.80 -4.63
N HIS A 126 -19.58 7.86 -4.25
CA HIS A 126 -19.80 9.19 -4.80
C HIS A 126 -19.53 9.25 -6.30
N GLN A 127 -18.43 8.67 -6.76
CA GLN A 127 -18.10 8.62 -8.19
C GLN A 127 -19.12 7.80 -8.98
N TRP A 128 -19.53 6.65 -8.43
CA TRP A 128 -20.53 5.78 -9.03
C TRP A 128 -21.87 6.47 -9.19
N GLN A 129 -22.40 7.08 -8.15
CA GLN A 129 -23.66 7.83 -8.17
C GLN A 129 -23.63 9.03 -9.12
N THR A 130 -22.44 9.63 -9.31
CA THR A 130 -22.28 10.74 -10.28
C THR A 130 -22.30 10.25 -11.74
N ALA A 131 -21.76 9.05 -11.99
CA ALA A 131 -21.64 8.50 -13.34
C ALA A 131 -22.83 7.61 -13.75
N TYR A 132 -23.47 6.93 -12.79
CA TYR A 132 -24.48 5.92 -13.01
C TYR A 132 -25.63 6.09 -12.02
N ASN A 133 -26.86 5.92 -12.49
CA ASN A 133 -28.05 5.91 -11.63
C ASN A 133 -28.41 4.47 -11.25
N ASP A 134 -27.50 3.81 -10.55
CA ASP A 134 -27.59 2.38 -10.21
C ASP A 134 -27.51 2.21 -8.67
N PRO A 135 -28.29 1.29 -8.08
CA PRO A 135 -28.37 1.10 -6.64
C PRO A 135 -27.20 0.35 -6.00
N PHE A 136 -26.10 0.05 -6.73
CA PHE A 136 -24.95 -0.67 -6.18
C PHE A 136 -24.37 0.04 -4.96
N ASP A 137 -24.22 -0.69 -3.86
CA ASP A 137 -23.71 -0.19 -2.57
C ASP A 137 -22.25 -0.65 -2.35
N PHE A 138 -21.30 0.26 -2.62
CA PHE A 138 -19.88 -0.01 -2.38
C PHE A 138 -19.54 -0.22 -0.91
N GLY A 139 -20.30 0.36 0.03
CA GLY A 139 -20.07 0.16 1.47
C GLY A 139 -20.33 -1.29 1.86
N VAL A 140 -21.48 -1.83 1.45
CA VAL A 140 -21.86 -3.22 1.70
C VAL A 140 -20.92 -4.18 0.96
N PHE A 141 -20.65 -3.92 -0.34
CA PHE A 141 -19.79 -4.80 -1.15
C PHE A 141 -18.37 -4.90 -0.58
N LEU A 142 -17.73 -3.77 -0.28
CA LEU A 142 -16.34 -3.75 0.22
C LEU A 142 -16.24 -4.28 1.65
N SER A 143 -17.23 -4.05 2.50
CA SER A 143 -17.31 -4.65 3.82
C SER A 143 -17.36 -6.18 3.74
N ASN A 144 -18.21 -6.72 2.87
CA ASN A 144 -18.30 -8.16 2.65
C ASN A 144 -17.04 -8.74 2.00
N LEU A 145 -16.44 -8.04 1.03
CA LEU A 145 -15.15 -8.44 0.44
C LEU A 145 -14.06 -8.48 1.51
N SER A 146 -14.01 -7.48 2.40
CA SER A 146 -13.06 -7.44 3.51
C SER A 146 -13.16 -8.69 4.39
N GLN A 147 -14.38 -9.10 4.75
CA GLN A 147 -14.59 -10.31 5.52
C GLN A 147 -14.14 -11.59 4.79
N VAL A 148 -14.27 -11.61 3.46
CA VAL A 148 -13.81 -12.74 2.64
C VAL A 148 -12.28 -12.83 2.63
N VAL A 149 -11.60 -11.70 2.45
CA VAL A 149 -10.13 -11.68 2.25
C VAL A 149 -9.34 -11.57 3.55
N TYR A 150 -9.94 -11.19 4.68
CA TYR A 150 -9.25 -10.95 5.95
C TYR A 150 -8.41 -12.15 6.40
N LEU A 151 -9.01 -13.30 6.57
CA LEU A 151 -8.30 -14.49 7.06
C LEU A 151 -7.22 -14.97 6.09
N PRO A 152 -7.47 -15.08 4.77
CA PRO A 152 -6.43 -15.34 3.77
C PRO A 152 -5.25 -14.34 3.83
N LEU A 153 -5.53 -13.05 3.99
CA LEU A 153 -4.51 -12.01 4.13
C LEU A 153 -3.67 -12.19 5.40
N VAL A 154 -4.31 -12.45 6.54
CA VAL A 154 -3.62 -12.74 7.81
C VAL A 154 -2.68 -13.94 7.66
N ILE A 155 -3.13 -15.03 7.05
CA ILE A 155 -2.32 -16.22 6.80
C ILE A 155 -1.11 -15.87 5.92
N LEU A 156 -1.33 -15.13 4.83
CA LEU A 156 -0.27 -14.65 3.94
C LEU A 156 0.77 -13.81 4.70
N LEU A 157 0.34 -12.86 5.52
CA LEU A 157 1.24 -12.01 6.30
C LEU A 157 2.07 -12.82 7.31
N ILE A 158 1.47 -13.81 7.97
CA ILE A 158 2.19 -14.72 8.87
C ILE A 158 3.25 -15.50 8.10
N HIS A 159 2.91 -16.04 6.92
CA HIS A 159 3.88 -16.74 6.07
C HIS A 159 5.03 -15.84 5.64
N LYS A 160 4.74 -14.59 5.25
CA LYS A 160 5.78 -13.59 4.94
C LYS A 160 6.69 -13.30 6.13
N ILE A 161 6.12 -13.10 7.34
CA ILE A 161 6.89 -12.84 8.57
C ILE A 161 7.77 -14.04 8.93
N GLN A 162 7.23 -15.25 8.84
CA GLN A 162 7.95 -16.49 9.17
C GLN A 162 8.86 -16.98 8.04
N LYS A 163 8.92 -16.26 6.91
CA LYS A 163 9.69 -16.63 5.70
C LYS A 163 9.33 -18.04 5.19
N LYS A 164 8.07 -18.45 5.36
CA LYS A 164 7.54 -19.70 4.84
C LYS A 164 7.06 -19.51 3.41
N GLY A 165 7.43 -20.42 2.53
CA GLY A 165 6.92 -20.45 1.17
C GLY A 165 5.47 -20.96 1.08
N GLY A 166 4.91 -20.91 -0.12
CA GLY A 166 3.64 -21.55 -0.48
C GLY A 166 2.43 -20.64 -0.57
N ILE A 167 2.29 -19.62 0.27
CA ILE A 167 1.21 -18.62 0.19
C ILE A 167 1.81 -17.27 -0.14
N THR A 168 1.48 -16.75 -1.33
CA THR A 168 1.99 -15.48 -1.85
C THR A 168 0.84 -14.53 -2.15
N LEU A 169 1.15 -13.24 -2.28
CA LEU A 169 0.16 -12.23 -2.69
C LEU A 169 -0.43 -12.58 -4.05
N GLY A 170 0.41 -12.93 -5.04
CA GLY A 170 -0.07 -13.34 -6.36
C GLY A 170 -0.97 -14.60 -6.34
N LEU A 171 -0.79 -15.51 -5.37
CA LEU A 171 -1.76 -16.60 -5.19
C LEU A 171 -3.11 -16.05 -4.72
N LEU A 172 -3.15 -15.18 -3.72
CA LEU A 172 -4.39 -14.58 -3.23
C LEU A 172 -5.09 -13.77 -4.33
N GLU A 173 -4.36 -12.89 -4.99
CA GLU A 173 -4.86 -12.08 -6.12
C GLU A 173 -5.43 -12.95 -7.23
N SER A 174 -4.72 -14.01 -7.63
CA SER A 174 -5.19 -14.93 -8.67
C SER A 174 -6.48 -15.63 -8.31
N ARG A 175 -6.77 -15.86 -7.02
CA ARG A 175 -8.02 -16.47 -6.56
C ARG A 175 -9.18 -15.48 -6.55
N ILE A 176 -8.91 -14.21 -6.35
CA ILE A 176 -9.92 -13.16 -6.39
C ILE A 176 -10.22 -12.77 -7.85
N LEU A 177 -9.19 -12.46 -8.64
CA LEU A 177 -9.34 -11.90 -9.99
C LEU A 177 -9.80 -12.90 -11.05
N ARG A 178 -9.75 -14.20 -10.79
CA ARG A 178 -10.26 -15.20 -11.74
C ARG A 178 -11.79 -15.24 -11.84
N HIS A 179 -12.48 -14.72 -10.83
CA HIS A 179 -13.93 -14.65 -10.81
C HIS A 179 -14.40 -13.38 -11.51
N GLN A 180 -15.11 -13.55 -12.61
CA GLN A 180 -15.59 -12.44 -13.46
C GLN A 180 -17.09 -12.58 -13.67
N PRO A 181 -17.92 -12.02 -12.79
CA PRO A 181 -19.37 -12.01 -12.96
C PRO A 181 -19.74 -11.14 -14.16
N ASN A 182 -20.90 -11.42 -14.75
CA ASN A 182 -21.45 -10.43 -15.67
C ASN A 182 -21.97 -9.21 -14.87
N SER A 183 -21.95 -8.05 -15.52
CA SER A 183 -22.28 -6.77 -14.87
C SER A 183 -23.69 -6.77 -14.25
N LYS A 184 -24.66 -7.39 -14.93
CA LYS A 184 -26.04 -7.42 -14.46
C LYS A 184 -26.17 -8.21 -13.17
N ALA A 185 -25.62 -9.44 -13.13
CA ALA A 185 -25.64 -10.27 -11.92
C ALA A 185 -24.95 -9.56 -10.73
N LEU A 186 -23.83 -8.87 -10.99
CA LEU A 186 -23.12 -8.09 -9.97
C LEU A 186 -24.00 -6.99 -9.36
N LEU A 187 -24.76 -6.29 -10.17
CA LEU A 187 -25.65 -5.21 -9.74
C LEU A 187 -26.91 -5.73 -9.06
N ASP A 188 -27.51 -6.80 -9.57
CA ASP A 188 -28.77 -7.35 -9.09
C ASP A 188 -28.68 -7.86 -7.63
N ASP A 189 -27.51 -8.38 -7.21
CA ASP A 189 -27.29 -8.96 -5.88
C ASP A 189 -26.23 -8.24 -5.04
N ASN A 190 -25.80 -7.08 -5.49
CA ASN A 190 -24.72 -6.29 -4.89
C ASN A 190 -23.44 -7.11 -4.69
N GLY A 191 -23.12 -8.01 -5.64
CA GLY A 191 -21.93 -8.83 -5.66
C GLY A 191 -21.94 -10.04 -4.72
N SER A 192 -23.07 -10.41 -4.14
CA SER A 192 -23.16 -11.50 -3.15
C SER A 192 -22.73 -12.85 -3.73
N GLN A 193 -23.16 -13.17 -4.97
CA GLN A 193 -22.75 -14.41 -5.65
C GLN A 193 -21.23 -14.41 -5.90
N LEU A 194 -20.69 -13.32 -6.47
CA LEU A 194 -19.26 -13.17 -6.71
C LEU A 194 -18.45 -13.40 -5.42
N LEU A 195 -18.86 -12.77 -4.33
CA LEU A 195 -18.16 -12.89 -3.04
C LEU A 195 -18.25 -14.31 -2.46
N SER A 196 -19.35 -15.03 -2.69
CA SER A 196 -19.48 -16.44 -2.31
C SER A 196 -18.49 -17.32 -3.08
N GLU A 197 -18.38 -17.15 -4.39
CA GLU A 197 -17.44 -17.89 -5.24
C GLU A 197 -15.98 -17.60 -4.86
N ILE A 198 -15.64 -16.33 -4.61
CA ILE A 198 -14.31 -15.94 -4.11
C ILE A 198 -14.03 -16.61 -2.76
N ARG A 199 -14.98 -16.56 -1.83
CA ARG A 199 -14.84 -17.18 -0.49
C ARG A 199 -14.55 -18.68 -0.60
N GLU A 200 -15.32 -19.41 -1.39
CA GLU A 200 -15.10 -20.85 -1.59
C GLU A 200 -13.71 -21.17 -2.13
N ASP A 201 -13.24 -20.38 -3.09
CA ASP A 201 -11.92 -20.60 -3.70
C ASP A 201 -10.78 -20.24 -2.73
N VAL A 202 -10.82 -19.11 -2.05
CA VAL A 202 -9.78 -18.74 -1.08
C VAL A 202 -9.78 -19.65 0.14
N ASP A 203 -10.95 -20.08 0.63
CA ASP A 203 -11.06 -21.04 1.72
C ASP A 203 -10.47 -22.39 1.35
N SER A 204 -10.80 -22.91 0.17
CA SER A 204 -10.31 -24.21 -0.27
C SER A 204 -8.80 -24.22 -0.53
N ARG A 205 -8.24 -23.13 -1.03
CA ARG A 205 -6.85 -23.06 -1.50
C ARG A 205 -5.88 -22.39 -0.52
N ILE A 206 -6.37 -21.57 0.40
CA ILE A 206 -5.53 -20.85 1.34
C ILE A 206 -5.85 -21.26 2.77
N VAL A 207 -7.11 -21.14 3.20
CA VAL A 207 -7.48 -21.36 4.61
C VAL A 207 -7.36 -22.83 5.00
N LYS A 208 -7.95 -23.75 4.23
CA LYS A 208 -7.91 -25.21 4.51
C LYS A 208 -6.51 -25.80 4.37
N LEU A 209 -5.68 -25.27 3.49
CA LEU A 209 -4.33 -25.79 3.25
C LEU A 209 -3.27 -25.19 4.19
N ASN A 210 -3.60 -24.15 4.94
CA ASN A 210 -2.65 -23.60 5.90
C ASN A 210 -2.44 -24.59 7.06
N LYS A 211 -1.17 -24.69 7.53
CA LYS A 211 -0.75 -25.55 8.65
C LYS A 211 -0.45 -24.75 9.91
N LEU A 212 -0.97 -23.53 10.04
CA LEU A 212 -0.75 -22.69 11.22
C LEU A 212 -1.59 -23.21 12.39
N LYS A 213 -0.97 -23.26 13.58
CA LYS A 213 -1.70 -23.53 14.82
C LYS A 213 -2.68 -22.41 15.12
N GLN A 214 -3.85 -22.71 15.64
CA GLN A 214 -4.87 -21.71 16.00
C GLN A 214 -4.33 -20.65 16.96
N SER A 215 -3.50 -21.05 17.92
CA SER A 215 -2.85 -20.11 18.87
C SER A 215 -1.93 -19.10 18.16
N THR A 216 -1.22 -19.54 17.10
CA THR A 216 -0.40 -18.66 16.27
C THR A 216 -1.27 -17.68 15.52
N LEU A 217 -2.32 -18.17 14.89
CA LEU A 217 -3.27 -17.36 14.12
C LEU A 217 -3.88 -16.27 15.01
N SER A 218 -4.46 -16.64 16.16
CA SER A 218 -5.06 -15.69 17.12
C SER A 218 -4.08 -14.63 17.62
N LYS A 219 -2.83 -15.03 17.91
CA LYS A 219 -1.77 -14.08 18.30
C LYS A 219 -1.52 -13.02 17.23
N TYR A 220 -1.38 -13.43 15.98
CA TYR A 220 -1.10 -12.49 14.89
C TYR A 220 -2.33 -11.65 14.52
N GLN A 221 -3.53 -12.21 14.55
CA GLN A 221 -4.77 -11.42 14.37
C GLN A 221 -4.86 -10.29 15.40
N GLN A 222 -4.57 -10.57 16.68
CA GLN A 222 -4.56 -9.54 17.72
C GLN A 222 -3.47 -8.48 17.47
N ALA A 223 -2.29 -8.89 17.02
CA ALA A 223 -1.22 -7.95 16.69
C ALA A 223 -1.60 -7.04 15.50
N PHE A 224 -2.17 -7.62 14.45
CA PHE A 224 -2.58 -6.86 13.26
C PHE A 224 -3.76 -5.92 13.56
N ARG A 225 -4.71 -6.31 14.39
CA ARG A 225 -5.78 -5.41 14.87
C ARG A 225 -5.23 -4.18 15.58
N ARG A 226 -4.18 -4.33 16.40
CA ARG A 226 -3.50 -3.20 17.07
C ARG A 226 -2.82 -2.26 16.07
N LEU A 227 -2.47 -2.75 14.90
CA LEU A 227 -1.89 -1.99 13.79
C LEU A 227 -2.96 -1.47 12.81
N GLY A 228 -4.24 -1.71 13.08
CA GLY A 228 -5.35 -1.20 12.30
C GLY A 228 -5.93 -2.16 11.26
N LEU A 229 -5.39 -3.36 11.07
CA LEU A 229 -5.97 -4.35 10.15
C LEU A 229 -7.09 -5.13 10.84
N THR A 230 -8.30 -5.00 10.32
CA THR A 230 -9.52 -5.64 10.82
C THR A 230 -10.30 -6.35 9.72
N GLU A 231 -11.35 -7.06 10.08
CA GLU A 231 -12.30 -7.67 9.15
C GLU A 231 -13.09 -6.63 8.32
N GLU A 232 -13.08 -5.36 8.72
CA GLU A 232 -13.82 -4.29 8.05
C GLU A 232 -13.01 -3.59 6.97
N ASN A 233 -11.67 -3.65 7.02
CA ASN A 233 -10.79 -2.89 6.14
C ASN A 233 -9.70 -3.72 5.44
N ALA A 234 -9.81 -5.03 5.47
CA ALA A 234 -8.80 -5.92 4.86
C ALA A 234 -8.75 -5.85 3.32
N TYR A 235 -9.70 -5.17 2.68
CA TYR A 235 -9.70 -4.88 1.25
C TYR A 235 -8.72 -3.74 0.87
N LEU A 236 -8.28 -2.96 1.83
CA LEU A 236 -7.28 -1.89 1.68
C LEU A 236 -5.87 -2.48 1.81
#